data_aaa5c367695fde41db36adb3369a35be
#
_entry.id   aaa5c367695fde41db36adb3369a35be
#
_cell.length_a   1.000
_cell.length_b   1.000
_cell.length_c   1.000
_cell.angle_alpha   90.00
_cell.angle_beta   90.00
_cell.angle_gamma   90.00
#
_symmetry.space_group_name_H-M   'P 1'
#
loop_
_entity.id
_entity.type
_entity.pdbx_description
1 polymer ?
#
loop_
_entity_poly.entity_id
_entity_poly.type
_entity_poly.pdbx_seq_one_letter_code
_entity_poly.pdbx_strand_id
1 'polypeptide(L)'
;MNRFIHLFLILYLSFPVFSSTNSVLIGDLTKDELFLKNQKFYKNYLSAEPYQLNEAPDIDGISVKILFGTWCHDSQREIPKLLKLLESIGMQSEMISLIGLNYSKNEPLNRGEIFEIRRTPTIIFYKNAIEIGRIEETPKLMLEGVGFVPVSMEENLLFILNS
;
A
#
# COMPACT_ATOMS: atom_id res chain seq x y z
N MET A 1 -36.40 -34.87 51.69
CA MET A 1 -35.36 -35.25 50.66
C MET A 1 -35.54 -34.30 49.49
N ASN A 2 -34.89 -33.09 49.59
CA ASN A 2 -34.99 -32.02 48.55
C ASN A 2 -33.87 -32.14 47.56
N ARG A 3 -34.19 -32.46 46.33
CA ARG A 3 -33.21 -32.44 45.20
C ARG A 3 -33.28 -31.04 44.57
N PHE A 4 -32.23 -30.22 44.82
CA PHE A 4 -31.98 -28.97 44.12
C PHE A 4 -31.43 -29.30 42.73
N ILE A 5 -32.20 -28.99 41.69
CA ILE A 5 -31.75 -29.04 40.30
C ILE A 5 -31.13 -27.69 40.01
N HIS A 6 -29.79 -27.63 39.94
CA HIS A 6 -29.06 -26.45 39.44
C HIS A 6 -29.18 -26.40 37.91
N LEU A 7 -29.97 -25.49 37.42
CA LEU A 7 -30.08 -25.17 36.00
C LEU A 7 -28.89 -24.31 35.60
N PHE A 8 -27.88 -24.92 34.98
CA PHE A 8 -26.76 -24.18 34.39
C PHE A 8 -27.23 -23.49 33.09
N LEU A 9 -27.48 -22.18 33.17
CA LEU A 9 -27.74 -21.35 31.99
C LEU A 9 -26.42 -21.08 31.26
N ILE A 10 -26.16 -21.84 30.18
CA ILE A 10 -25.00 -21.60 29.30
C ILE A 10 -25.35 -20.41 28.42
N LEU A 11 -24.76 -19.24 28.76
CA LEU A 11 -24.84 -18.03 27.96
C LEU A 11 -23.93 -18.19 26.72
N TYR A 12 -24.52 -18.51 25.57
CA TYR A 12 -23.81 -18.50 24.31
C TYR A 12 -23.51 -17.07 23.90
N LEU A 13 -22.28 -16.60 24.19
CA LEU A 13 -21.72 -15.38 23.62
C LEU A 13 -21.42 -15.66 22.15
N SER A 14 -22.34 -15.31 21.26
CA SER A 14 -22.08 -15.29 19.82
C SER A 14 -21.16 -14.12 19.48
N PHE A 15 -19.86 -14.41 19.35
CA PHE A 15 -18.94 -13.45 18.76
C PHE A 15 -19.29 -13.32 17.27
N PRO A 16 -19.42 -12.10 16.73
CA PRO A 16 -19.58 -11.93 15.29
C PRO A 16 -18.29 -12.46 14.60
N VAL A 17 -18.44 -13.50 13.79
CA VAL A 17 -17.37 -13.93 12.89
C VAL A 17 -17.22 -12.85 11.84
N PHE A 18 -16.19 -12.02 11.99
CA PHE A 18 -15.80 -11.05 10.98
C PHE A 18 -15.27 -11.84 9.79
N SER A 19 -16.15 -12.14 8.83
CA SER A 19 -15.75 -12.70 7.55
C SER A 19 -14.99 -11.63 6.78
N SER A 20 -13.66 -11.75 6.70
CA SER A 20 -12.86 -10.87 5.84
C SER A 20 -13.17 -11.24 4.39
N THR A 21 -14.08 -10.54 3.77
CA THR A 21 -14.30 -10.63 2.33
C THR A 21 -13.10 -9.96 1.66
N ASN A 22 -12.33 -10.72 0.88
CA ASN A 22 -11.29 -10.19 0.00
C ASN A 22 -11.95 -9.45 -1.19
N SER A 23 -12.75 -8.43 -0.90
CA SER A 23 -13.36 -7.59 -1.92
C SER A 23 -12.29 -6.73 -2.58
N VAL A 24 -12.44 -6.50 -3.89
CA VAL A 24 -11.62 -5.53 -4.61
C VAL A 24 -11.97 -4.14 -4.09
N LEU A 25 -11.01 -3.43 -3.52
CA LEU A 25 -11.19 -2.07 -3.03
C LEU A 25 -10.93 -1.10 -4.19
N ILE A 26 -11.83 -0.14 -4.41
CA ILE A 26 -11.82 0.77 -5.56
C ILE A 26 -12.01 2.21 -5.07
N GLY A 27 -11.24 3.14 -5.65
CA GLY A 27 -11.27 4.56 -5.30
C GLY A 27 -10.30 4.93 -4.19
N ASP A 28 -10.53 6.09 -3.56
CA ASP A 28 -9.66 6.58 -2.50
C ASP A 28 -9.76 5.71 -1.25
N LEU A 29 -8.61 5.44 -0.65
CA LEU A 29 -8.47 4.60 0.53
C LEU A 29 -7.53 5.27 1.54
N THR A 30 -7.83 5.11 2.80
CA THR A 30 -6.84 5.34 3.85
C THR A 30 -6.02 4.05 4.10
N LYS A 31 -4.85 4.19 4.71
CA LYS A 31 -4.04 3.04 5.14
C LYS A 31 -4.83 2.12 6.08
N ASP A 32 -5.56 2.71 7.02
CA ASP A 32 -6.34 1.95 7.99
C ASP A 32 -7.49 1.17 7.32
N GLU A 33 -8.19 1.78 6.37
CA GLU A 33 -9.22 1.08 5.59
C GLU A 33 -8.64 -0.06 4.78
N LEU A 34 -7.48 0.14 4.13
CA LEU A 34 -6.79 -0.90 3.37
C LEU A 34 -6.45 -2.09 4.28
N PHE A 35 -5.88 -1.83 5.44
CA PHE A 35 -5.44 -2.87 6.38
C PHE A 35 -6.63 -3.57 7.05
N LEU A 36 -7.67 -2.84 7.40
CA LEU A 36 -8.90 -3.40 7.97
C LEU A 36 -9.62 -4.32 6.99
N LYS A 37 -9.73 -3.89 5.71
CA LYS A 37 -10.49 -4.60 4.68
C LYS A 37 -9.67 -5.66 3.93
N ASN A 38 -8.34 -5.62 4.02
CA ASN A 38 -7.44 -6.58 3.37
C ASN A 38 -6.28 -6.99 4.27
N GLN A 39 -6.48 -8.09 4.99
CA GLN A 39 -5.48 -8.59 5.96
C GLN A 39 -4.13 -8.96 5.34
N LYS A 40 -4.07 -9.23 4.02
CA LYS A 40 -2.80 -9.58 3.36
C LYS A 40 -1.87 -8.38 3.30
N PHE A 41 -2.40 -7.17 3.01
CA PHE A 41 -1.63 -5.93 3.10
C PHE A 41 -1.14 -5.67 4.53
N TYR A 42 -2.02 -5.85 5.52
CA TYR A 42 -1.65 -5.66 6.92
C TYR A 42 -0.55 -6.62 7.38
N LYS A 43 -0.69 -7.92 7.09
CA LYS A 43 0.33 -8.93 7.43
C LYS A 43 1.67 -8.62 6.77
N ASN A 44 1.67 -8.26 5.50
CA ASN A 44 2.89 -7.91 4.77
C ASN A 44 3.53 -6.61 5.31
N TYR A 45 2.72 -5.65 5.77
CA TYR A 45 3.22 -4.45 6.44
C TYR A 45 3.90 -4.78 7.77
N LEU A 46 3.29 -5.65 8.59
CA LEU A 46 3.89 -6.07 9.87
C LEU A 46 5.20 -6.84 9.67
N SER A 47 5.28 -7.67 8.63
CA SER A 47 6.47 -8.48 8.33
C SER A 47 7.54 -7.75 7.51
N ALA A 48 7.26 -6.54 7.00
CA ALA A 48 8.29 -5.75 6.33
C ALA A 48 9.33 -5.27 7.34
N GLU A 49 10.61 -5.40 6.99
CA GLU A 49 11.70 -4.90 7.82
C GLU A 49 11.64 -3.37 7.94
N PRO A 50 11.97 -2.81 9.11
CA PRO A 50 12.14 -1.38 9.26
C PRO A 50 13.29 -0.89 8.40
N TYR A 51 13.09 0.21 7.69
CA TYR A 51 14.16 0.85 6.93
C TYR A 51 15.03 1.69 7.87
N GLN A 52 16.34 1.53 7.74
CA GLN A 52 17.35 2.34 8.43
C GLN A 52 18.13 3.13 7.39
N LEU A 53 17.68 4.33 7.12
CA LEU A 53 18.41 5.25 6.25
C LEU A 53 19.55 5.90 7.04
N ASN A 54 20.73 5.97 6.47
CA ASN A 54 21.86 6.68 7.06
C ASN A 54 21.59 8.18 7.18
N GLU A 55 20.88 8.73 6.18
CA GLU A 55 20.40 10.11 6.16
C GLU A 55 18.98 10.15 5.60
N ALA A 56 18.11 10.91 6.23
CA ALA A 56 16.76 11.12 5.74
C ALA A 56 16.80 11.99 4.47
N PRO A 57 16.14 11.59 3.37
CA PRO A 57 16.07 12.40 2.17
C PRO A 57 15.27 13.69 2.42
N ASP A 58 15.53 14.73 1.62
CA ASP A 58 14.68 15.91 1.58
C ASP A 58 13.32 15.56 0.95
N ILE A 59 12.26 15.71 1.74
CA ILE A 59 10.87 15.43 1.32
C ILE A 59 10.02 16.70 1.21
N ASP A 60 10.63 17.87 1.26
CA ASP A 60 9.89 19.13 1.13
C ASP A 60 9.23 19.25 -0.25
N GLY A 61 7.93 19.56 -0.24
CA GLY A 61 7.10 19.62 -1.43
C GLY A 61 6.83 18.26 -2.12
N ILE A 62 7.26 17.13 -1.53
CA ILE A 62 7.02 15.79 -2.08
C ILE A 62 5.60 15.31 -1.76
N SER A 63 4.94 14.72 -2.75
CA SER A 63 3.72 13.94 -2.57
C SER A 63 3.75 12.67 -3.43
N VAL A 64 3.02 11.65 -3.00
CA VAL A 64 3.04 10.32 -3.64
C VAL A 64 1.62 9.88 -3.95
N LYS A 65 1.37 9.44 -5.20
CA LYS A 65 0.14 8.76 -5.59
C LYS A 65 0.45 7.28 -5.84
N ILE A 66 -0.31 6.40 -5.17
CA ILE A 66 -0.14 4.96 -5.26
C ILE A 66 -1.43 4.39 -5.87
N LEU A 67 -1.37 4.00 -7.16
CA LEU A 67 -2.49 3.39 -7.87
C LEU A 67 -2.27 1.88 -7.95
N PHE A 68 -3.21 1.10 -7.39
CA PHE A 68 -2.97 -0.31 -7.16
C PHE A 68 -4.24 -1.17 -7.18
N GLY A 69 -4.07 -2.47 -7.43
CA GLY A 69 -5.14 -3.46 -7.28
C GLY A 69 -4.97 -4.27 -6.00
N THR A 70 -5.99 -4.36 -5.14
CA THR A 70 -5.94 -5.24 -3.97
C THR A 70 -5.86 -6.72 -4.37
N TRP A 71 -6.23 -7.05 -5.60
CA TRP A 71 -6.13 -8.36 -6.25
C TRP A 71 -4.73 -8.65 -6.81
N CYS A 72 -3.88 -7.63 -7.02
CA CYS A 72 -2.57 -7.76 -7.66
C CYS A 72 -1.50 -8.24 -6.66
N HIS A 73 -0.78 -9.30 -7.02
CA HIS A 73 0.29 -9.87 -6.19
C HIS A 73 1.42 -8.89 -5.90
N ASP A 74 1.84 -8.13 -6.92
CA ASP A 74 2.91 -7.13 -6.76
C ASP A 74 2.47 -6.00 -5.85
N SER A 75 1.21 -5.54 -5.99
CA SER A 75 0.63 -4.56 -5.06
C SER A 75 0.65 -5.05 -3.61
N GLN A 76 0.25 -6.30 -3.39
CA GLN A 76 0.24 -6.91 -2.04
C GLN A 76 1.64 -7.03 -1.44
N ARG A 77 2.68 -7.20 -2.27
CA ARG A 77 4.07 -7.32 -1.84
C ARG A 77 4.75 -5.96 -1.65
N GLU A 78 4.58 -5.04 -2.61
CA GLU A 78 5.40 -3.82 -2.65
C GLU A 78 4.79 -2.65 -1.87
N ILE A 79 3.45 -2.48 -1.88
CA ILE A 79 2.82 -1.33 -1.19
C ILE A 79 3.04 -1.34 0.32
N PRO A 80 2.91 -2.47 1.05
CA PRO A 80 3.19 -2.50 2.48
C PRO A 80 4.61 -2.07 2.83
N LYS A 81 5.61 -2.49 2.03
CA LYS A 81 7.02 -2.09 2.19
C LYS A 81 7.19 -0.60 1.95
N LEU A 82 6.62 -0.11 0.84
CA LEU A 82 6.66 1.32 0.50
C LEU A 82 6.05 2.17 1.61
N LEU A 83 4.86 1.83 2.11
CA LEU A 83 4.22 2.58 3.20
C LEU A 83 5.11 2.65 4.44
N LYS A 84 5.73 1.54 4.81
CA LYS A 84 6.67 1.52 5.94
C LYS A 84 7.92 2.38 5.68
N LEU A 85 8.44 2.39 4.45
CA LEU A 85 9.55 3.23 4.05
C LEU A 85 9.17 4.72 4.09
N LEU A 86 8.03 5.10 3.51
CA LEU A 86 7.55 6.49 3.51
C LEU A 86 7.34 7.02 4.94
N GLU A 87 6.80 6.20 5.83
CA GLU A 87 6.69 6.54 7.26
C GLU A 87 8.06 6.71 7.93
N SER A 88 9.03 5.85 7.61
CA SER A 88 10.37 5.92 8.20
C SER A 88 11.14 7.18 7.81
N ILE A 89 10.83 7.78 6.65
CA ILE A 89 11.40 9.06 6.21
C ILE A 89 10.55 10.28 6.63
N GLY A 90 9.49 10.06 7.42
CA GLY A 90 8.67 11.13 8.00
C GLY A 90 7.55 11.66 7.11
N MET A 91 7.21 10.98 6.00
CA MET A 91 6.08 11.39 5.17
C MET A 91 4.76 11.24 5.92
N GLN A 92 3.99 12.32 5.94
CA GLN A 92 2.67 12.36 6.57
C GLN A 92 1.62 11.74 5.65
N SER A 93 0.52 11.24 6.24
CA SER A 93 -0.58 10.59 5.50
C SER A 93 -1.19 11.48 4.42
N GLU A 94 -1.23 12.78 4.63
CA GLU A 94 -1.77 13.78 3.71
C GLU A 94 -0.94 13.92 2.43
N MET A 95 0.33 13.53 2.48
CA MET A 95 1.25 13.52 1.33
C MET A 95 1.10 12.25 0.48
N ILE A 96 0.33 11.26 0.95
CA ILE A 96 0.20 9.94 0.34
C ILE A 96 -1.25 9.70 -0.09
N SER A 97 -1.48 9.51 -1.39
CA SER A 97 -2.80 9.13 -1.93
C SER A 97 -2.80 7.64 -2.28
N LEU A 98 -3.67 6.86 -1.63
CA LEU A 98 -3.90 5.45 -1.96
C LEU A 98 -5.16 5.33 -2.82
N ILE A 99 -5.02 4.81 -4.04
CA ILE A 99 -6.10 4.71 -5.03
C ILE A 99 -6.24 3.26 -5.48
N GLY A 100 -7.31 2.62 -5.02
CA GLY A 100 -7.65 1.26 -5.42
C GLY A 100 -8.23 1.20 -6.84
N LEU A 101 -7.75 0.25 -7.65
CA LEU A 101 -8.17 0.04 -9.03
C LEU A 101 -8.86 -1.32 -9.20
N ASN A 102 -9.82 -1.38 -10.13
CA ASN A 102 -10.42 -2.61 -10.60
C ASN A 102 -9.46 -3.42 -11.50
N TYR A 103 -9.91 -4.59 -11.98
CA TYR A 103 -9.10 -5.45 -12.87
C TYR A 103 -8.72 -4.80 -14.20
N SER A 104 -9.50 -3.81 -14.67
CA SER A 104 -9.17 -3.01 -15.85
C SER A 104 -8.20 -1.87 -15.56
N LYS A 105 -7.66 -1.81 -14.34
CA LYS A 105 -6.73 -0.77 -13.86
C LYS A 105 -7.34 0.64 -13.89
N ASN A 106 -8.65 0.74 -13.63
CA ASN A 106 -9.36 2.02 -13.59
C ASN A 106 -10.31 2.08 -12.37
N GLU A 107 -10.87 3.24 -12.11
CA GLU A 107 -11.83 3.50 -11.04
C GLU A 107 -12.82 4.62 -11.47
N PRO A 108 -13.89 4.95 -10.69
CA PRO A 108 -14.95 5.83 -11.14
C PRO A 108 -14.54 7.25 -11.56
N LEU A 109 -13.39 7.76 -11.11
CA LEU A 109 -12.86 9.07 -11.53
C LEU A 109 -11.89 8.97 -12.73
N ASN A 110 -11.77 7.79 -13.35
CA ASN A 110 -10.90 7.52 -14.49
C ASN A 110 -9.41 7.82 -14.28
N ARG A 111 -8.95 7.79 -13.04
CA ARG A 111 -7.54 8.09 -12.71
C ARG A 111 -6.58 7.05 -13.30
N GLY A 112 -7.04 5.83 -13.57
CA GLY A 112 -6.25 4.83 -14.30
C GLY A 112 -5.84 5.31 -15.69
N GLU A 113 -6.76 5.94 -16.44
CA GLU A 113 -6.50 6.54 -17.75
C GLU A 113 -5.74 7.86 -17.65
N ILE A 114 -6.15 8.75 -16.73
CA ILE A 114 -5.54 10.07 -16.52
C ILE A 114 -4.04 9.95 -16.21
N PHE A 115 -3.64 8.97 -15.38
CA PHE A 115 -2.25 8.73 -15.02
C PHE A 115 -1.57 7.66 -15.90
N GLU A 116 -2.22 7.22 -16.96
CA GLU A 116 -1.71 6.21 -17.92
C GLU A 116 -1.25 4.91 -17.25
N ILE A 117 -2.07 4.37 -16.33
CA ILE A 117 -1.72 3.19 -15.55
C ILE A 117 -1.76 1.93 -16.41
N ARG A 118 -0.59 1.45 -16.79
CA ARG A 118 -0.41 0.21 -17.58
C ARG A 118 -0.18 -1.01 -16.70
N ARG A 119 0.40 -0.81 -15.51
CA ARG A 119 0.80 -1.85 -14.56
C ARG A 119 0.36 -1.52 -13.14
N THR A 120 0.25 -2.52 -12.28
CA THR A 120 -0.08 -2.34 -10.86
C THR A 120 0.89 -3.10 -9.96
N PRO A 121 1.39 -2.45 -8.89
CA PRO A 121 1.16 -1.05 -8.54
C PRO A 121 1.89 -0.09 -9.48
N THR A 122 1.39 1.13 -9.61
CA THR A 122 2.15 2.29 -10.10
C THR A 122 2.22 3.32 -8.99
N ILE A 123 3.43 3.71 -8.63
CA ILE A 123 3.73 4.68 -7.59
C ILE A 123 4.33 5.91 -8.29
N ILE A 124 3.68 7.06 -8.16
CA ILE A 124 4.07 8.30 -8.84
C ILE A 124 4.49 9.31 -7.79
N PHE A 125 5.70 9.82 -7.93
CA PHE A 125 6.29 10.82 -7.04
C PHE A 125 6.19 12.20 -7.68
N TYR A 126 5.76 13.18 -6.91
CA TYR A 126 5.65 14.57 -7.32
C TYR A 126 6.49 15.46 -6.40
N LYS A 127 7.13 16.49 -6.95
CA LYS A 127 7.69 17.61 -6.22
C LYS A 127 7.00 18.89 -6.68
N ASN A 128 6.35 19.60 -5.76
CA ASN A 128 5.57 20.80 -6.08
C ASN A 128 4.56 20.58 -7.21
N ALA A 129 3.82 19.46 -7.17
CA ALA A 129 2.85 19.01 -8.17
C ALA A 129 3.41 18.61 -9.56
N ILE A 130 4.72 18.59 -9.76
CA ILE A 130 5.38 18.12 -10.98
C ILE A 130 5.84 16.67 -10.74
N GLU A 131 5.49 15.75 -11.65
CA GLU A 131 5.98 14.36 -11.57
C GLU A 131 7.50 14.33 -11.76
N ILE A 132 8.20 13.75 -10.78
CA ILE A 132 9.66 13.58 -10.80
C ILE A 132 10.08 12.16 -11.09
N GLY A 133 9.17 11.19 -11.02
CA GLY A 133 9.43 9.79 -11.35
C GLY A 133 8.33 8.86 -10.91
N ARG A 134 8.39 7.61 -11.40
CA ARG A 134 7.45 6.57 -11.01
C ARG A 134 8.08 5.20 -10.93
N ILE A 135 7.50 4.34 -10.09
CA ILE A 135 7.83 2.92 -9.98
C ILE A 135 6.63 2.12 -10.49
N GLU A 136 6.86 1.23 -11.46
CA GLU A 136 5.82 0.35 -12.01
C GLU A 136 6.11 -1.11 -11.66
N GLU A 137 5.14 -1.80 -11.06
CA GLU A 137 5.16 -3.20 -10.58
C GLU A 137 6.17 -3.42 -9.47
N THR A 138 7.46 -3.37 -9.80
CA THR A 138 8.58 -3.65 -8.90
C THR A 138 9.65 -2.58 -9.04
N PRO A 139 10.41 -2.31 -7.97
CA PRO A 139 11.53 -1.39 -8.03
C PRO A 139 12.60 -1.83 -9.02
N LYS A 140 13.01 -0.91 -9.89
CA LYS A 140 14.04 -1.14 -10.92
C LYS A 140 14.62 0.19 -11.40
N LEU A 141 15.87 0.17 -11.78
CA LEU A 141 16.54 1.32 -12.40
C LEU A 141 16.92 0.99 -13.85
N MET A 142 16.82 2.00 -14.72
CA MET A 142 17.33 1.91 -16.09
C MET A 142 18.82 2.28 -16.07
N LEU A 143 19.67 1.33 -16.40
CA LEU A 143 21.10 1.55 -16.55
C LEU A 143 21.47 1.59 -18.04
N GLU A 144 22.23 2.60 -18.43
CA GLU A 144 22.66 2.76 -19.81
C GLU A 144 23.50 1.55 -20.27
N GLY A 145 23.17 1.02 -21.45
CA GLY A 145 23.83 -0.17 -22.01
C GLY A 145 23.45 -1.51 -21.39
N VAL A 146 22.70 -1.53 -20.28
CA VAL A 146 22.30 -2.76 -19.56
C VAL A 146 20.78 -3.00 -19.61
N GLY A 147 19.98 -1.93 -19.55
CA GLY A 147 18.52 -2.01 -19.42
C GLY A 147 18.05 -1.92 -17.99
N PHE A 148 16.86 -2.46 -17.72
CA PHE A 148 16.25 -2.43 -16.37
C PHE A 148 16.92 -3.45 -15.45
N VAL A 149 17.40 -2.98 -14.30
CA VAL A 149 18.02 -3.78 -13.25
C VAL A 149 17.13 -3.70 -11.99
N PRO A 150 16.74 -4.83 -11.39
CA PRO A 150 16.01 -4.85 -10.12
C PRO A 150 16.88 -4.21 -9.02
N VAL A 151 16.21 -3.39 -8.18
CA VAL A 151 16.84 -2.74 -7.02
C VAL A 151 15.90 -2.85 -5.81
N SER A 152 16.32 -2.43 -4.64
CA SER A 152 15.43 -2.30 -3.49
C SER A 152 14.44 -1.16 -3.66
N MET A 153 13.34 -1.17 -2.89
CA MET A 153 12.38 -0.07 -2.86
C MET A 153 13.04 1.24 -2.40
N GLU A 154 13.94 1.12 -1.44
CA GLU A 154 14.72 2.23 -0.89
C GLU A 154 15.64 2.86 -1.95
N GLU A 155 16.43 2.05 -2.65
CA GLU A 155 17.33 2.53 -3.72
C GLU A 155 16.55 3.24 -4.83
N ASN A 156 15.41 2.68 -5.25
CA ASN A 156 14.58 3.29 -6.29
C ASN A 156 13.95 4.61 -5.81
N LEU A 157 13.46 4.66 -4.57
CA LEU A 157 12.94 5.88 -3.95
C LEU A 157 14.02 6.96 -3.90
N LEU A 158 15.19 6.66 -3.34
CA LEU A 158 16.30 7.62 -3.21
C LEU A 158 16.78 8.12 -4.58
N PHE A 159 16.82 7.25 -5.58
CA PHE A 159 17.14 7.66 -6.95
C PHE A 159 16.15 8.70 -7.48
N ILE A 160 14.84 8.48 -7.28
CA ILE A 160 13.80 9.41 -7.74
C ILE A 160 13.86 10.75 -6.97
N LEU A 161 14.06 10.71 -5.65
CA LEU A 161 14.08 11.93 -4.83
C LEU A 161 15.32 12.81 -5.08
N ASN A 162 16.40 12.22 -5.58
CA ASN A 162 17.66 12.92 -5.88
C ASN A 162 17.83 13.31 -7.37
N SER A 163 16.80 13.05 -8.21
CA SER A 163 16.84 13.33 -9.66
C SER A 163 16.45 14.77 -10.08
#